data_f20fd3e029af01d514e21601955f1887
#
_entry.id   f20fd3e029af01d514e21601955f1887
#
_cell.length_a   1.000
_cell.length_b   1.000
_cell.length_c   1.000
_cell.angle_alpha   90.00
_cell.angle_beta   90.00
_cell.angle_gamma   90.00
#
_symmetry.space_group_name_H-M   'P 1'
#
loop_
_entity.id
_entity.type
_entity.pdbx_description
1 polymer ?
#
loop_
_entity_poly.entity_id
_entity_poly.type
_entity_poly.pdbx_seq_one_letter_code
_entity_poly.pdbx_strand_id
1 'polypeptide(L)'
;TADAVKEEVAKSLAANETHYPPNNGTVELRRAISAHMKKRNLAYGEDEIIVTCGATEALFAALSSVLNPGDEVLVPTPAFGLYESIIAVNRATFVPIDTRPTKFQITLEQLEAVVTDRTKAIVLTSPNNPTGCVLNPRSLDAVAKFAKAHDVFVICDDVYTSLVYEGVYKSDEGIHLGLASCYGALRDRIIMCDSFSKPYAMTGWRLGWVAADAPISAEIAKMHQYMVSSVPSFVQRAAIRALKEDVAPARDVYRGRRNYVLARLKEIGLDVVEPDGAFYVFPSIEKFGMSSDEFCTRLIAEKGVALVPGSCFAAEGFVRLSYCCSMENLEEGLNRLAAFVQSLEQRSV
;
A
#
# COMPACT_ATOMS: atom_id res chain seq x y z
N THR A 1 15.05 -2.84 10.81
CA THR A 1 14.31 -3.09 12.07
C THR A 1 15.14 -2.61 13.25
N ALA A 2 14.54 -1.86 14.18
CA ALA A 2 15.21 -1.35 15.39
C ALA A 2 15.72 -2.48 16.29
N ASP A 3 16.85 -2.27 16.97
CA ASP A 3 17.47 -3.28 17.83
C ASP A 3 16.54 -3.69 18.99
N ALA A 4 15.88 -2.73 19.61
CA ALA A 4 14.91 -2.99 20.68
C ALA A 4 13.75 -3.91 20.27
N VAL A 5 13.36 -3.91 18.98
CA VAL A 5 12.35 -4.84 18.43
C VAL A 5 12.93 -6.26 18.30
N LYS A 6 14.20 -6.37 17.84
CA LYS A 6 14.90 -7.66 17.72
C LYS A 6 15.14 -8.30 19.08
N GLU A 7 15.47 -7.51 20.10
CA GLU A 7 15.66 -7.97 21.48
C GLU A 7 14.38 -8.60 22.06
N GLU A 8 13.19 -8.08 21.73
CA GLU A 8 11.92 -8.67 22.21
C GLU A 8 11.67 -10.06 21.62
N VAL A 9 12.15 -10.36 20.41
CA VAL A 9 12.12 -11.74 19.88
C VAL A 9 13.02 -12.67 20.71
N ALA A 10 14.23 -12.22 21.02
CA ALA A 10 15.15 -13.02 21.83
C ALA A 10 14.56 -13.33 23.20
N LYS A 11 13.92 -12.34 23.85
CA LYS A 11 13.22 -12.52 25.14
C LYS A 11 12.05 -13.50 25.01
N SER A 12 11.26 -13.40 23.96
CA SER A 12 10.11 -14.28 23.71
C SER A 12 10.57 -15.74 23.52
N LEU A 13 11.61 -15.96 22.72
CA LEU A 13 12.18 -17.28 22.51
C LEU A 13 12.78 -17.85 23.82
N ALA A 14 13.49 -17.04 24.59
CA ALA A 14 14.04 -17.44 25.90
C ALA A 14 12.95 -17.80 26.91
N ALA A 15 11.78 -17.16 26.81
CA ALA A 15 10.60 -17.46 27.61
C ALA A 15 9.78 -18.66 27.08
N ASN A 16 10.26 -19.34 26.04
CA ASN A 16 9.57 -20.45 25.38
C ASN A 16 8.16 -20.11 24.87
N GLU A 17 7.94 -18.87 24.40
CA GLU A 17 6.69 -18.42 23.77
C GLU A 17 6.63 -18.94 22.32
N THR A 18 6.58 -20.27 22.15
CA THR A 18 6.69 -20.97 20.86
C THR A 18 5.47 -21.85 20.54
N HIS A 19 4.40 -21.68 21.30
CA HIS A 19 3.16 -22.43 21.15
C HIS A 19 2.11 -21.60 20.41
N TYR A 20 1.03 -22.24 19.99
CA TYR A 20 -0.06 -21.56 19.31
C TYR A 20 -0.65 -20.41 20.14
N PRO A 21 -0.60 -19.18 19.66
CA PRO A 21 -1.36 -18.07 20.26
C PRO A 21 -2.83 -18.18 19.80
N PRO A 22 -3.72 -17.31 20.32
CA PRO A 22 -5.08 -17.17 19.78
C PRO A 22 -5.06 -16.89 18.28
N ASN A 23 -6.02 -17.44 17.53
CA ASN A 23 -6.11 -17.30 16.08
C ASN A 23 -6.01 -15.84 15.61
N ASN A 24 -6.79 -14.94 16.19
CA ASN A 24 -6.80 -13.53 15.81
C ASN A 24 -5.58 -12.75 16.31
N GLY A 25 -4.60 -13.44 16.89
CA GLY A 25 -3.43 -12.83 17.53
C GLY A 25 -3.61 -12.62 19.03
N THR A 26 -2.49 -12.36 19.72
CA THR A 26 -2.48 -12.12 21.16
C THR A 26 -3.30 -10.88 21.50
N VAL A 27 -4.01 -10.93 22.64
CA VAL A 27 -4.85 -9.82 23.06
C VAL A 27 -4.03 -8.54 23.32
N GLU A 28 -2.80 -8.72 23.81
CA GLU A 28 -1.85 -7.63 24.07
C GLU A 28 -1.50 -6.89 22.77
N LEU A 29 -1.22 -7.62 21.68
CA LEU A 29 -0.93 -7.00 20.39
C LEU A 29 -2.17 -6.34 19.80
N ARG A 30 -3.33 -6.99 19.83
CA ARG A 30 -4.58 -6.42 19.31
C ARG A 30 -4.97 -5.12 20.07
N ARG A 31 -4.78 -5.07 21.39
CA ARG A 31 -4.94 -3.84 22.18
C ARG A 31 -3.93 -2.76 21.80
N ALA A 32 -2.67 -3.14 21.56
CA ALA A 32 -1.65 -2.19 21.13
C ALA A 32 -1.95 -1.62 19.75
N ILE A 33 -2.44 -2.44 18.80
CA ILE A 33 -2.90 -1.99 17.47
C ILE A 33 -4.10 -1.07 17.61
N SER A 34 -5.12 -1.43 18.43
CA SER A 34 -6.27 -0.57 18.70
C SER A 34 -5.85 0.81 19.23
N ALA A 35 -4.92 0.85 20.20
CA ALA A 35 -4.39 2.10 20.73
C ALA A 35 -3.61 2.90 19.67
N HIS A 36 -2.86 2.23 18.80
CA HIS A 36 -2.17 2.86 17.67
C HIS A 36 -3.15 3.47 16.66
N MET A 37 -4.23 2.75 16.32
CA MET A 37 -5.26 3.22 15.40
C MET A 37 -6.01 4.44 15.93
N LYS A 38 -6.22 4.55 17.24
CA LYS A 38 -6.86 5.73 17.87
C LYS A 38 -6.13 7.03 17.58
N LYS A 39 -4.80 7.01 17.40
CA LYS A 39 -4.00 8.19 17.00
C LYS A 39 -4.35 8.69 15.58
N ARG A 40 -4.99 7.85 14.79
CA ARG A 40 -5.50 8.14 13.44
C ARG A 40 -7.01 8.35 13.41
N ASN A 41 -7.65 8.64 14.55
CA ASN A 41 -9.10 8.77 14.72
C ASN A 41 -9.89 7.50 14.33
N LEU A 42 -9.30 6.32 14.54
CA LEU A 42 -9.89 5.04 14.21
C LEU A 42 -10.28 4.29 15.49
N ALA A 43 -11.56 4.04 15.68
CA ALA A 43 -12.11 3.43 16.88
C ALA A 43 -12.49 1.95 16.65
N TYR A 44 -11.48 1.09 16.46
CA TYR A 44 -11.66 -0.37 16.43
C TYR A 44 -11.22 -0.98 17.76
N GLY A 45 -12.08 -1.85 18.32
CA GLY A 45 -11.77 -2.63 19.52
C GLY A 45 -10.83 -3.80 19.20
N GLU A 46 -10.23 -4.41 20.24
CA GLU A 46 -9.36 -5.56 20.07
C GLU A 46 -10.04 -6.77 19.41
N ASP A 47 -11.35 -6.92 19.55
CA ASP A 47 -12.12 -8.02 18.96
C ASP A 47 -12.47 -7.79 17.47
N GLU A 48 -12.21 -6.59 16.97
CA GLU A 48 -12.39 -6.20 15.58
C GLU A 48 -11.09 -6.21 14.78
N ILE A 49 -10.00 -6.67 15.40
CA ILE A 49 -8.64 -6.71 14.83
C ILE A 49 -8.16 -8.14 14.73
N ILE A 50 -7.64 -8.50 13.55
CA ILE A 50 -7.03 -9.80 13.28
C ILE A 50 -5.59 -9.57 12.85
N VAL A 51 -4.66 -10.18 13.56
CA VAL A 51 -3.22 -10.17 13.23
C VAL A 51 -2.97 -11.17 12.12
N THR A 52 -2.24 -10.75 11.07
CA THR A 52 -2.04 -11.52 9.84
C THR A 52 -0.56 -11.69 9.47
N CYS A 53 -0.25 -12.66 8.62
CA CYS A 53 1.09 -12.86 8.04
C CYS A 53 1.42 -11.78 6.98
N GLY A 54 1.45 -10.53 7.42
CA GLY A 54 1.62 -9.34 6.58
C GLY A 54 0.33 -8.90 5.90
N ALA A 55 0.39 -7.72 5.25
CA ALA A 55 -0.77 -7.17 4.53
C ALA A 55 -1.23 -8.05 3.35
N THR A 56 -0.35 -8.87 2.79
CA THR A 56 -0.73 -9.80 1.70
C THR A 56 -1.83 -10.76 2.14
N GLU A 57 -1.68 -11.36 3.32
CA GLU A 57 -2.72 -12.21 3.90
C GLU A 57 -3.94 -11.38 4.30
N ALA A 58 -3.75 -10.21 4.91
CA ALA A 58 -4.84 -9.30 5.28
C ALA A 58 -5.75 -9.00 4.09
N LEU A 59 -5.17 -8.61 2.95
CA LEU A 59 -5.89 -8.32 1.71
C LEU A 59 -6.57 -9.56 1.13
N PHE A 60 -5.88 -10.70 1.16
CA PHE A 60 -6.44 -11.96 0.67
C PHE A 60 -7.66 -12.37 1.51
N ALA A 61 -7.52 -12.38 2.84
CA ALA A 61 -8.61 -12.73 3.75
C ALA A 61 -9.79 -11.75 3.65
N ALA A 62 -9.51 -10.43 3.56
CA ALA A 62 -10.51 -9.39 3.41
C ALA A 62 -11.34 -9.57 2.13
N LEU A 63 -10.68 -9.65 0.97
CA LEU A 63 -11.35 -9.83 -0.32
C LEU A 63 -12.09 -11.16 -0.39
N SER A 64 -11.49 -12.27 0.07
CA SER A 64 -12.12 -13.58 0.05
C SER A 64 -13.33 -13.70 0.99
N SER A 65 -13.44 -12.83 2.00
CA SER A 65 -14.58 -12.81 2.92
C SER A 65 -15.80 -12.11 2.37
N VAL A 66 -15.63 -11.21 1.39
CA VAL A 66 -16.72 -10.38 0.86
C VAL A 66 -17.09 -10.70 -0.59
N LEU A 67 -16.23 -11.42 -1.33
CA LEU A 67 -16.42 -11.72 -2.75
C LEU A 67 -17.08 -13.08 -2.98
N ASN A 68 -17.96 -13.11 -3.96
CA ASN A 68 -18.49 -14.33 -4.57
C ASN A 68 -18.03 -14.43 -6.03
N PRO A 69 -18.06 -15.62 -6.63
CA PRO A 69 -17.82 -15.78 -8.05
C PRO A 69 -18.74 -14.90 -8.90
N GLY A 70 -18.14 -14.09 -9.79
CA GLY A 70 -18.87 -13.18 -10.68
C GLY A 70 -19.04 -11.77 -10.13
N ASP A 71 -18.70 -11.51 -8.86
CA ASP A 71 -18.63 -10.14 -8.33
C ASP A 71 -17.56 -9.32 -9.06
N GLU A 72 -17.74 -8.01 -9.07
CA GLU A 72 -16.81 -7.05 -9.64
C GLU A 72 -16.12 -6.23 -8.55
N VAL A 73 -14.81 -6.01 -8.74
CA VAL A 73 -14.01 -5.18 -7.82
C VAL A 73 -13.39 -4.05 -8.60
N LEU A 74 -13.74 -2.81 -8.24
CA LEU A 74 -13.15 -1.61 -8.82
C LEU A 74 -11.75 -1.39 -8.26
N VAL A 75 -10.78 -1.16 -9.13
CA VAL A 75 -9.39 -0.90 -8.73
C VAL A 75 -8.86 0.30 -9.49
N PRO A 76 -8.63 1.44 -8.81
CA PRO A 76 -7.95 2.58 -9.42
C PRO A 76 -6.54 2.18 -9.87
N THR A 77 -6.26 2.32 -11.16
CA THR A 77 -4.96 2.01 -11.75
C THR A 77 -4.21 3.31 -12.10
N PRO A 78 -2.88 3.33 -11.99
CA PRO A 78 -1.93 2.24 -11.69
C PRO A 78 -2.12 1.60 -10.33
N ALA A 79 -2.03 0.27 -10.26
CA ALA A 79 -2.27 -0.49 -9.03
C ALA A 79 -1.26 -1.62 -8.82
N PHE A 80 -1.06 -2.02 -7.57
CA PHE A 80 -0.23 -3.17 -7.25
C PHE A 80 -0.88 -4.47 -7.77
N GLY A 81 -0.15 -5.23 -8.60
CA GLY A 81 -0.67 -6.42 -9.29
C GLY A 81 -1.23 -7.53 -8.40
N LEU A 82 -0.95 -7.48 -7.08
CA LEU A 82 -1.52 -8.42 -6.11
C LEU A 82 -3.05 -8.39 -6.08
N TYR A 83 -3.66 -7.21 -6.27
CA TYR A 83 -5.12 -7.08 -6.19
C TYR A 83 -5.81 -7.88 -7.30
N GLU A 84 -5.35 -7.73 -8.55
CA GLU A 84 -5.86 -8.48 -9.69
C GLU A 84 -5.75 -9.99 -9.45
N SER A 85 -4.60 -10.46 -8.94
CA SER A 85 -4.37 -11.87 -8.64
C SER A 85 -5.33 -12.40 -7.58
N ILE A 86 -5.57 -11.66 -6.50
CA ILE A 86 -6.51 -12.07 -5.44
C ILE A 86 -7.94 -12.10 -5.98
N ILE A 87 -8.34 -11.09 -6.75
CA ILE A 87 -9.66 -11.00 -7.37
C ILE A 87 -9.90 -12.21 -8.29
N ALA A 88 -8.92 -12.54 -9.12
CA ALA A 88 -9.01 -13.68 -10.04
C ALA A 88 -9.11 -15.03 -9.31
N VAL A 89 -8.36 -15.24 -8.21
CA VAL A 89 -8.44 -16.46 -7.39
C VAL A 89 -9.84 -16.63 -6.80
N ASN A 90 -10.52 -15.54 -6.45
CA ASN A 90 -11.90 -15.56 -5.97
C ASN A 90 -12.94 -15.67 -7.09
N ARG A 91 -12.52 -15.86 -8.35
CA ARG A 91 -13.41 -15.92 -9.53
C ARG A 91 -14.28 -14.67 -9.68
N ALA A 92 -13.78 -13.54 -9.17
CA ALA A 92 -14.36 -12.21 -9.36
C ALA A 92 -13.69 -11.49 -10.53
N THR A 93 -14.25 -10.40 -10.96
CA THR A 93 -13.76 -9.60 -12.09
C THR A 93 -13.03 -8.36 -11.60
N PHE A 94 -11.80 -8.19 -12.05
CA PHE A 94 -11.02 -6.96 -11.88
C PHE A 94 -11.53 -5.90 -12.84
N VAL A 95 -11.99 -4.75 -12.33
CA VAL A 95 -12.48 -3.62 -13.13
C VAL A 95 -11.54 -2.44 -12.92
N PRO A 96 -10.63 -2.15 -13.87
CA PRO A 96 -9.68 -1.05 -13.73
C PRO A 96 -10.35 0.31 -13.89
N ILE A 97 -9.93 1.29 -13.10
CA ILE A 97 -10.28 2.70 -13.24
C ILE A 97 -9.01 3.47 -13.57
N ASP A 98 -8.87 3.93 -14.82
CA ASP A 98 -7.68 4.68 -15.23
C ASP A 98 -7.63 6.07 -14.59
N THR A 99 -6.69 6.27 -13.66
CA THR A 99 -6.48 7.54 -12.96
C THR A 99 -5.34 8.39 -13.53
N ARG A 100 -4.68 7.95 -14.62
CA ARG A 100 -3.58 8.71 -15.28
C ARG A 100 -4.04 10.09 -15.72
N PRO A 101 -5.24 10.27 -16.36
CA PRO A 101 -5.72 11.58 -16.79
C PRO A 101 -5.98 12.56 -15.65
N THR A 102 -6.22 12.06 -14.45
CA THR A 102 -6.51 12.86 -13.24
C THR A 102 -5.31 12.97 -12.30
N LYS A 103 -4.09 12.72 -12.81
CA LYS A 103 -2.85 12.72 -12.00
C LYS A 103 -2.94 11.78 -10.80
N PHE A 104 -3.44 10.57 -11.06
CA PHE A 104 -3.62 9.50 -10.07
C PHE A 104 -4.60 9.82 -8.93
N GLN A 105 -5.55 10.74 -9.18
CA GLN A 105 -6.66 11.03 -8.30
C GLN A 105 -7.94 10.34 -8.81
N ILE A 106 -8.88 10.08 -7.90
CA ILE A 106 -10.17 9.42 -8.20
C ILE A 106 -11.26 10.46 -8.26
N THR A 107 -12.14 10.36 -9.25
CA THR A 107 -13.35 11.20 -9.35
C THR A 107 -14.62 10.36 -9.26
N LEU A 108 -15.72 10.97 -8.85
CA LEU A 108 -17.01 10.27 -8.78
C LEU A 108 -17.47 9.82 -10.17
N GLU A 109 -17.24 10.64 -11.20
CA GLU A 109 -17.58 10.33 -12.58
C GLU A 109 -16.87 9.07 -13.09
N GLN A 110 -15.60 8.88 -12.73
CA GLN A 110 -14.85 7.66 -13.08
C GLN A 110 -15.46 6.41 -12.43
N LEU A 111 -15.89 6.51 -11.17
CA LEU A 111 -16.52 5.41 -10.43
C LEU A 111 -17.90 5.08 -11.01
N GLU A 112 -18.73 6.10 -11.24
CA GLU A 112 -20.08 5.94 -11.78
C GLU A 112 -20.08 5.43 -13.24
N ALA A 113 -19.02 5.67 -14.00
CA ALA A 113 -18.90 5.22 -15.38
C ALA A 113 -18.73 3.69 -15.51
N VAL A 114 -18.29 2.99 -14.45
CA VAL A 114 -17.94 1.56 -14.49
C VAL A 114 -18.73 0.69 -13.50
N VAL A 115 -19.57 1.30 -12.67
CA VAL A 115 -20.38 0.57 -11.69
C VAL A 115 -21.46 -0.27 -12.37
N THR A 116 -21.69 -1.47 -11.85
CA THR A 116 -22.79 -2.37 -12.26
C THR A 116 -23.45 -2.98 -11.03
N ASP A 117 -24.54 -3.72 -11.22
CA ASP A 117 -25.21 -4.48 -10.14
C ASP A 117 -24.32 -5.57 -9.53
N ARG A 118 -23.21 -5.92 -10.17
CA ARG A 118 -22.21 -6.88 -9.67
C ARG A 118 -21.07 -6.22 -8.92
N THR A 119 -20.98 -4.91 -8.90
CA THR A 119 -19.93 -4.19 -8.19
C THR A 119 -20.05 -4.43 -6.69
N LYS A 120 -19.06 -5.11 -6.10
CA LYS A 120 -19.07 -5.54 -4.71
C LYS A 120 -18.12 -4.75 -3.83
N ALA A 121 -16.96 -4.36 -4.37
CA ALA A 121 -15.93 -3.69 -3.60
C ALA A 121 -15.11 -2.72 -4.47
N ILE A 122 -14.45 -1.78 -3.81
CA ILE A 122 -13.35 -0.97 -4.35
C ILE A 122 -12.11 -1.18 -3.50
N VAL A 123 -10.93 -1.34 -4.11
CA VAL A 123 -9.64 -1.38 -3.41
C VAL A 123 -8.97 -0.02 -3.50
N LEU A 124 -8.60 0.56 -2.36
CA LEU A 124 -7.87 1.82 -2.28
C LEU A 124 -6.50 1.61 -1.67
N THR A 125 -5.50 2.26 -2.24
CA THR A 125 -4.15 2.34 -1.69
C THR A 125 -3.72 3.80 -1.62
N SER A 126 -3.46 4.31 -0.42
CA SER A 126 -3.02 5.71 -0.23
C SER A 126 -2.10 5.83 0.99
N PRO A 127 -0.81 6.13 0.77
CA PRO A 127 -0.07 6.36 -0.50
C PRO A 127 -0.05 5.15 -1.42
N ASN A 128 -0.10 5.40 -2.72
CA ASN A 128 -0.22 4.37 -3.74
C ASN A 128 1.13 3.73 -4.11
N ASN A 129 1.13 2.45 -4.39
CA ASN A 129 2.15 1.73 -5.13
C ASN A 129 1.58 1.38 -6.51
N PRO A 130 2.10 1.97 -7.62
CA PRO A 130 3.49 2.42 -7.83
C PRO A 130 3.74 3.94 -7.76
N THR A 131 2.72 4.78 -7.66
CA THR A 131 2.85 6.22 -7.94
C THR A 131 3.42 7.04 -6.80
N GLY A 132 3.31 6.57 -5.54
CA GLY A 132 3.62 7.34 -4.34
C GLY A 132 2.61 8.46 -4.04
N CYS A 133 1.57 8.62 -4.87
CA CYS A 133 0.57 9.65 -4.69
C CYS A 133 -0.36 9.36 -3.51
N VAL A 134 -0.75 10.40 -2.81
CA VAL A 134 -1.76 10.38 -1.75
C VAL A 134 -3.09 10.85 -2.32
N LEU A 135 -4.18 10.16 -2.01
CA LEU A 135 -5.51 10.59 -2.41
C LEU A 135 -5.89 11.89 -1.70
N ASN A 136 -6.28 12.88 -2.48
CA ASN A 136 -6.69 14.17 -1.95
C ASN A 136 -8.12 14.13 -1.37
N PRO A 137 -8.56 15.18 -0.65
CA PRO A 137 -9.89 15.23 -0.05
C PRO A 137 -11.04 14.99 -1.02
N ARG A 138 -10.92 15.46 -2.26
CA ARG A 138 -11.97 15.29 -3.28
C ARG A 138 -12.10 13.83 -3.71
N SER A 139 -10.95 13.14 -3.85
CA SER A 139 -10.93 11.70 -4.13
C SER A 139 -11.54 10.87 -3.00
N LEU A 140 -11.19 11.20 -1.74
CA LEU A 140 -11.76 10.52 -0.58
C LEU A 140 -13.28 10.74 -0.48
N ASP A 141 -13.74 11.97 -0.73
CA ASP A 141 -15.17 12.32 -0.73
C ASP A 141 -15.93 11.60 -1.87
N ALA A 142 -15.33 11.51 -3.07
CA ALA A 142 -15.90 10.80 -4.20
C ALA A 142 -16.11 9.31 -3.88
N VAL A 143 -15.08 8.66 -3.31
CA VAL A 143 -15.17 7.24 -2.90
C VAL A 143 -16.20 7.05 -1.78
N ALA A 144 -16.24 7.93 -0.80
CA ALA A 144 -17.19 7.83 0.31
C ALA A 144 -18.63 7.97 -0.16
N LYS A 145 -18.92 8.91 -1.07
CA LYS A 145 -20.24 9.09 -1.70
C LYS A 145 -20.63 7.86 -2.51
N PHE A 146 -19.72 7.39 -3.33
CA PHE A 146 -19.92 6.21 -4.15
C PHE A 146 -20.21 4.96 -3.29
N ALA A 147 -19.37 4.68 -2.32
CA ALA A 147 -19.53 3.51 -1.46
C ALA A 147 -20.88 3.51 -0.72
N LYS A 148 -21.32 4.68 -0.28
CA LYS A 148 -22.64 4.84 0.36
C LYS A 148 -23.80 4.66 -0.62
N ALA A 149 -23.68 5.20 -1.83
CA ALA A 149 -24.76 5.17 -2.84
C ALA A 149 -25.01 3.75 -3.38
N HIS A 150 -23.93 2.98 -3.56
CA HIS A 150 -23.98 1.66 -4.19
C HIS A 150 -23.82 0.48 -3.21
N ASP A 151 -23.74 0.76 -1.91
CA ASP A 151 -23.63 -0.25 -0.85
C ASP A 151 -22.41 -1.21 -1.04
N VAL A 152 -21.27 -0.68 -1.49
CA VAL A 152 -20.05 -1.46 -1.78
C VAL A 152 -19.03 -1.38 -0.66
N PHE A 153 -18.24 -2.43 -0.50
CA PHE A 153 -17.13 -2.45 0.45
C PHE A 153 -15.96 -1.61 -0.05
N VAL A 154 -15.22 -1.00 0.89
CA VAL A 154 -13.97 -0.30 0.61
C VAL A 154 -12.84 -1.01 1.33
N ILE A 155 -11.94 -1.63 0.56
CA ILE A 155 -10.75 -2.30 1.08
C ILE A 155 -9.61 -1.27 1.06
N CYS A 156 -9.18 -0.81 2.23
CA CYS A 156 -8.11 0.16 2.37
C CYS A 156 -6.77 -0.56 2.61
N ASP A 157 -5.86 -0.48 1.66
CA ASP A 157 -4.47 -0.90 1.82
C ASP A 157 -3.65 0.29 2.34
N ASP A 158 -3.48 0.35 3.66
CA ASP A 158 -2.92 1.49 4.39
C ASP A 158 -1.42 1.33 4.73
N VAL A 159 -0.74 0.34 4.14
CA VAL A 159 0.65 -0.05 4.50
C VAL A 159 1.69 1.08 4.38
N TYR A 160 1.40 2.15 3.65
CA TYR A 160 2.29 3.30 3.48
C TYR A 160 1.84 4.54 4.25
N THR A 161 0.75 4.52 4.99
CA THR A 161 0.16 5.71 5.63
C THR A 161 1.13 6.43 6.57
N SER A 162 1.99 5.69 7.28
CA SER A 162 3.03 6.27 8.14
C SER A 162 4.18 6.95 7.36
N LEU A 163 4.25 6.74 6.05
CA LEU A 163 5.26 7.30 5.15
C LEU A 163 4.69 8.43 4.27
N VAL A 164 3.69 9.16 4.73
CA VAL A 164 3.21 10.38 4.08
C VAL A 164 4.12 11.55 4.46
N TYR A 165 4.68 12.24 3.46
CA TYR A 165 5.60 13.35 3.65
C TYR A 165 4.85 14.63 3.96
N GLU A 166 3.85 14.93 3.17
CA GLU A 166 2.98 16.08 3.34
C GLU A 166 1.53 15.60 3.32
N GLY A 167 0.78 15.87 4.35
CA GLY A 167 -0.60 15.40 4.48
C GLY A 167 -1.56 16.57 4.46
N VAL A 168 -2.66 16.41 3.75
CA VAL A 168 -3.76 17.38 3.73
C VAL A 168 -4.64 17.19 4.96
N TYR A 169 -4.92 15.94 5.33
CA TYR A 169 -5.63 15.58 6.55
C TYR A 169 -4.64 15.06 7.59
N LYS A 170 -4.67 15.65 8.77
CA LYS A 170 -3.84 15.22 9.90
C LYS A 170 -4.68 15.16 11.17
N SER A 171 -4.36 14.19 12.05
CA SER A 171 -4.83 14.15 13.41
C SER A 171 -4.21 15.28 14.25
N ASP A 172 -4.68 15.47 15.48
CA ASP A 172 -4.07 16.40 16.44
C ASP A 172 -2.59 16.10 16.71
N GLU A 173 -2.17 14.85 16.54
CA GLU A 173 -0.77 14.41 16.63
C GLU A 173 0.03 14.59 15.31
N GLY A 174 -0.58 15.21 14.29
CA GLY A 174 0.07 15.43 12.98
C GLY A 174 0.19 14.20 12.10
N ILE A 175 -0.54 13.13 12.40
CA ILE A 175 -0.55 11.87 11.62
C ILE A 175 -1.54 11.99 10.46
N HIS A 176 -1.16 11.52 9.27
CA HIS A 176 -2.04 11.50 8.10
C HIS A 176 -3.30 10.66 8.34
N LEU A 177 -4.45 11.19 7.93
CA LEU A 177 -5.75 10.54 8.02
C LEU A 177 -6.19 10.07 6.63
N GLY A 178 -6.45 8.76 6.49
CA GLY A 178 -7.01 8.15 5.28
C GLY A 178 -8.54 8.16 5.27
N LEU A 179 -9.14 7.41 4.33
CA LEU A 179 -10.60 7.34 4.16
C LEU A 179 -11.31 6.94 5.46
N ALA A 180 -10.91 5.86 6.08
CA ALA A 180 -11.55 5.34 7.30
C ALA A 180 -11.54 6.35 8.44
N SER A 181 -10.47 7.13 8.55
CA SER A 181 -10.31 8.17 9.59
C SER A 181 -11.23 9.38 9.37
N CYS A 182 -11.51 9.70 8.10
CA CYS A 182 -12.31 10.87 7.71
C CYS A 182 -13.81 10.56 7.60
N TYR A 183 -14.17 9.32 7.32
CA TYR A 183 -15.55 8.92 6.99
C TYR A 183 -16.05 7.78 7.89
N GLY A 184 -16.02 7.98 9.19
CA GLY A 184 -16.46 6.99 10.19
C GLY A 184 -17.90 6.49 10.02
N ALA A 185 -18.76 7.24 9.33
CA ALA A 185 -20.11 6.81 8.99
C ALA A 185 -20.17 5.64 7.97
N LEU A 186 -19.03 5.31 7.33
CA LEU A 186 -18.88 4.15 6.42
C LEU A 186 -18.20 2.97 7.10
N ARG A 187 -18.10 2.95 8.41
CA ARG A 187 -17.38 1.94 9.17
C ARG A 187 -17.83 0.51 8.86
N ASP A 188 -19.11 0.33 8.65
CA ASP A 188 -19.77 -0.94 8.27
C ASP A 188 -19.48 -1.38 6.83
N ARG A 189 -18.72 -0.60 6.06
CA ARG A 189 -18.31 -0.91 4.68
C ARG A 189 -16.79 -0.86 4.50
N ILE A 190 -16.04 -0.39 5.49
CA ILE A 190 -14.58 -0.23 5.37
C ILE A 190 -13.88 -1.42 6.01
N ILE A 191 -12.94 -2.01 5.25
CA ILE A 191 -12.00 -3.03 5.74
C ILE A 191 -10.60 -2.46 5.59
N MET A 192 -9.88 -2.31 6.69
CA MET A 192 -8.53 -1.75 6.71
C MET A 192 -7.49 -2.87 6.76
N CYS A 193 -6.53 -2.83 5.86
CA CYS A 193 -5.37 -3.71 5.83
C CYS A 193 -4.11 -2.88 6.05
N ASP A 194 -3.28 -3.26 7.00
CA ASP A 194 -2.05 -2.54 7.32
C ASP A 194 -0.94 -3.51 7.72
N SER A 195 0.30 -3.05 7.87
CA SER A 195 1.40 -3.92 8.23
C SER A 195 2.54 -3.21 8.97
N PHE A 196 3.37 -4.02 9.62
CA PHE A 196 4.64 -3.59 10.22
C PHE A 196 5.77 -3.47 9.18
N SER A 197 5.54 -3.96 7.96
CA SER A 197 6.58 -4.13 6.93
C SER A 197 7.26 -2.82 6.54
N LYS A 198 6.50 -1.74 6.33
CA LYS A 198 7.03 -0.50 5.77
C LYS A 198 7.44 0.49 6.85
N PRO A 199 6.58 0.84 7.82
CA PRO A 199 6.94 1.83 8.83
C PRO A 199 8.10 1.39 9.72
N TYR A 200 8.22 0.09 10.02
CA TYR A 200 9.20 -0.44 10.96
C TYR A 200 10.33 -1.26 10.32
N ALA A 201 10.44 -1.23 8.98
CA ALA A 201 11.42 -2.01 8.22
C ALA A 201 11.39 -3.53 8.58
N MET A 202 10.17 -4.09 8.69
CA MET A 202 9.92 -5.46 9.11
C MET A 202 9.38 -6.33 7.96
N THR A 203 9.86 -6.14 6.73
CA THR A 203 9.32 -6.84 5.55
C THR A 203 9.44 -8.36 5.64
N GLY A 204 10.55 -8.87 6.16
CA GLY A 204 10.82 -10.30 6.35
C GLY A 204 10.12 -10.92 7.56
N TRP A 205 9.53 -10.13 8.46
CA TRP A 205 8.85 -10.60 9.66
C TRP A 205 7.47 -11.15 9.39
N ARG A 206 6.92 -10.83 8.23
CA ARG A 206 5.59 -11.25 7.79
C ARG A 206 4.51 -10.94 8.82
N LEU A 207 4.35 -9.68 9.17
CA LEU A 207 3.40 -9.25 10.19
C LEU A 207 2.57 -8.05 9.71
N GLY A 208 1.25 -8.16 9.85
CA GLY A 208 0.26 -7.15 9.52
C GLY A 208 -1.00 -7.34 10.34
N TRP A 209 -2.03 -6.60 10.00
CA TRP A 209 -3.36 -6.77 10.59
C TRP A 209 -4.44 -6.31 9.63
N VAL A 210 -5.65 -6.80 9.87
CA VAL A 210 -6.89 -6.29 9.31
C VAL A 210 -7.78 -5.79 10.45
N ALA A 211 -8.49 -4.70 10.19
CA ALA A 211 -9.51 -4.17 11.10
C ALA A 211 -10.79 -3.87 10.31
N ALA A 212 -11.92 -4.32 10.82
CA ALA A 212 -13.24 -4.11 10.25
C ALA A 212 -14.31 -4.16 11.34
N ASP A 213 -15.51 -3.72 11.02
CA ASP A 213 -16.66 -3.84 11.93
C ASP A 213 -16.91 -5.31 12.33
N ALA A 214 -17.41 -5.54 13.54
CA ALA A 214 -17.48 -6.86 14.17
C ALA A 214 -18.09 -7.96 13.29
N PRO A 215 -19.20 -7.76 12.55
CA PRO A 215 -19.74 -8.79 11.66
C PRO A 215 -18.78 -9.16 10.53
N ILE A 216 -18.06 -8.19 9.97
CA ILE A 216 -17.12 -8.38 8.87
C ILE A 216 -15.85 -9.07 9.40
N SER A 217 -15.31 -8.59 10.52
CA SER A 217 -14.10 -9.16 11.12
C SER A 217 -14.29 -10.62 11.51
N ALA A 218 -15.52 -11.04 11.91
CA ALA A 218 -15.83 -12.42 12.20
C ALA A 218 -15.70 -13.34 10.96
N GLU A 219 -16.11 -12.87 9.78
CA GLU A 219 -15.92 -13.61 8.52
C GLU A 219 -14.46 -13.66 8.08
N ILE A 220 -13.74 -12.54 8.22
CA ILE A 220 -12.31 -12.48 7.93
C ILE A 220 -11.53 -13.43 8.85
N ALA A 221 -11.90 -13.52 10.13
CA ALA A 221 -11.27 -14.43 11.10
C ALA A 221 -11.41 -15.90 10.69
N LYS A 222 -12.53 -16.30 10.08
CA LYS A 222 -12.70 -17.66 9.54
C LYS A 222 -11.73 -17.94 8.40
N MET A 223 -11.59 -16.99 7.46
CA MET A 223 -10.63 -17.11 6.36
C MET A 223 -9.21 -17.21 6.88
N HIS A 224 -8.81 -16.30 7.77
CA HIS A 224 -7.51 -16.31 8.42
C HIS A 224 -7.20 -17.65 9.11
N GLN A 225 -8.17 -18.19 9.86
CA GLN A 225 -8.01 -19.45 10.58
C GLN A 225 -7.67 -20.63 9.64
N TYR A 226 -8.33 -20.70 8.48
CA TYR A 226 -8.09 -21.78 7.51
C TYR A 226 -6.85 -21.55 6.65
N MET A 227 -6.36 -20.32 6.55
CA MET A 227 -5.14 -20.00 5.78
C MET A 227 -3.86 -20.30 6.58
N VAL A 228 -3.80 -19.86 7.85
CA VAL A 228 -2.54 -19.89 8.63
C VAL A 228 -2.73 -20.32 10.10
N SER A 229 -3.94 -20.50 10.58
CA SER A 229 -4.32 -20.75 11.98
C SER A 229 -4.00 -19.57 12.91
N SER A 230 -2.73 -19.13 12.96
CA SER A 230 -2.29 -17.99 13.77
C SER A 230 -0.88 -17.54 13.34
N VAL A 231 -0.56 -16.29 13.61
CA VAL A 231 0.78 -15.73 13.39
C VAL A 231 1.72 -16.16 14.52
N PRO A 232 3.02 -16.45 14.26
CA PRO A 232 3.96 -16.85 15.30
C PRO A 232 4.00 -15.91 16.51
N SER A 233 3.94 -16.45 17.71
CA SER A 233 3.83 -15.71 18.98
C SER A 233 5.00 -14.75 19.21
N PHE A 234 6.23 -15.20 18.95
CA PHE A 234 7.44 -14.42 19.20
C PHE A 234 7.54 -13.15 18.32
N VAL A 235 6.99 -13.13 17.10
CA VAL A 235 6.96 -11.91 16.29
C VAL A 235 5.89 -10.95 16.78
N GLN A 236 4.79 -11.45 17.36
CA GLN A 236 3.72 -10.62 17.89
C GLN A 236 4.20 -9.81 19.11
N ARG A 237 5.01 -10.39 19.99
CA ARG A 237 5.61 -9.67 21.09
C ARG A 237 6.50 -8.52 20.62
N ALA A 238 7.34 -8.78 19.61
CA ALA A 238 8.18 -7.75 19.01
C ALA A 238 7.38 -6.61 18.36
N ALA A 239 6.22 -6.93 17.78
CA ALA A 239 5.34 -5.94 17.18
C ALA A 239 4.82 -4.91 18.19
N ILE A 240 4.51 -5.33 19.42
CA ILE A 240 4.10 -4.41 20.49
C ILE A 240 5.20 -3.37 20.77
N ARG A 241 6.47 -3.81 20.68
CA ARG A 241 7.60 -2.89 20.82
C ARG A 241 7.75 -1.99 19.61
N ALA A 242 7.54 -2.52 18.39
CA ALA A 242 7.62 -1.75 17.15
C ALA A 242 6.63 -0.59 17.10
N LEU A 243 5.40 -0.77 17.61
CA LEU A 243 4.37 0.29 17.68
C LEU A 243 4.78 1.48 18.58
N LYS A 244 5.84 1.36 19.36
CA LYS A 244 6.40 2.43 20.20
C LYS A 244 7.57 3.15 19.54
N GLU A 245 8.06 2.66 18.39
CA GLU A 245 9.14 3.31 17.65
C GLU A 245 8.64 4.55 16.92
N ASP A 246 9.48 5.59 16.90
CA ASP A 246 9.24 6.78 16.09
C ASP A 246 9.61 6.50 14.63
N VAL A 247 8.66 6.66 13.73
CA VAL A 247 8.85 6.48 12.29
C VAL A 247 9.25 7.76 11.56
N ALA A 248 9.22 8.92 12.23
CA ALA A 248 9.53 10.21 11.63
C ALA A 248 10.96 10.29 11.06
N PRO A 249 12.01 9.80 11.74
CA PRO A 249 13.35 9.84 11.18
C PRO A 249 13.49 9.07 9.86
N ALA A 250 12.86 7.89 9.74
CA ALA A 250 12.87 7.11 8.50
C ALA A 250 12.08 7.83 7.39
N ARG A 251 10.92 8.40 7.72
CA ARG A 251 10.12 9.20 6.77
C ARG A 251 10.89 10.41 6.25
N ASP A 252 11.63 11.10 7.10
CA ASP A 252 12.42 12.27 6.72
C ASP A 252 13.59 11.91 5.78
N VAL A 253 14.22 10.75 5.99
CA VAL A 253 15.21 10.19 5.06
C VAL A 253 14.59 9.95 3.69
N TYR A 254 13.41 9.30 3.63
CA TYR A 254 12.72 9.06 2.35
C TYR A 254 12.28 10.36 1.69
N ARG A 255 11.83 11.36 2.43
CA ARG A 255 11.51 12.68 1.89
C ARG A 255 12.73 13.33 1.23
N GLY A 256 13.90 13.27 1.86
CA GLY A 256 15.15 13.76 1.28
C GLY A 256 15.50 13.05 -0.04
N ARG A 257 15.39 11.71 -0.06
CA ARG A 257 15.63 10.91 -1.27
C ARG A 257 14.61 11.23 -2.38
N ARG A 258 13.32 11.37 -2.03
CA ARG A 258 12.30 11.82 -2.99
C ARG A 258 12.68 13.13 -3.66
N ASN A 259 13.03 14.13 -2.88
CA ASN A 259 13.40 15.46 -3.41
C ASN A 259 14.58 15.39 -4.38
N TYR A 260 15.60 14.60 -4.02
CA TYR A 260 16.75 14.35 -4.89
C TYR A 260 16.32 13.67 -6.21
N VAL A 261 15.53 12.60 -6.13
CA VAL A 261 15.05 11.87 -7.32
C VAL A 261 14.24 12.76 -8.23
N LEU A 262 13.33 13.58 -7.69
CA LEU A 262 12.51 14.50 -8.48
C LEU A 262 13.36 15.54 -9.22
N ALA A 263 14.37 16.11 -8.55
CA ALA A 263 15.32 17.05 -9.19
C ALA A 263 16.06 16.36 -10.35
N ARG A 264 16.57 15.15 -10.13
CA ARG A 264 17.28 14.38 -11.16
C ARG A 264 16.38 13.97 -12.33
N LEU A 265 15.15 13.52 -12.07
CA LEU A 265 14.22 13.16 -13.15
C LEU A 265 13.87 14.38 -14.02
N LYS A 266 13.70 15.54 -13.41
CA LYS A 266 13.53 16.80 -14.14
C LYS A 266 14.72 17.14 -15.03
N GLU A 267 15.95 16.98 -14.54
CA GLU A 267 17.17 17.17 -15.33
C GLU A 267 17.30 16.16 -16.48
N ILE A 268 16.87 14.92 -16.25
CA ILE A 268 16.83 13.85 -17.26
C ILE A 268 15.72 14.10 -18.30
N GLY A 269 14.76 14.96 -17.99
CA GLY A 269 13.63 15.27 -18.87
C GLY A 269 12.52 14.20 -18.84
N LEU A 270 12.34 13.50 -17.71
CA LEU A 270 11.25 12.57 -17.50
C LEU A 270 10.13 13.21 -16.67
N ASP A 271 8.94 13.25 -17.23
CA ASP A 271 7.76 13.77 -16.56
C ASP A 271 7.29 12.83 -15.45
N VAL A 272 6.99 13.41 -14.30
CA VAL A 272 6.53 12.66 -13.12
C VAL A 272 5.52 13.47 -12.32
N VAL A 273 4.46 12.80 -11.84
CA VAL A 273 3.60 13.37 -10.79
C VAL A 273 4.33 13.25 -9.47
N GLU A 274 4.46 14.36 -8.73
CA GLU A 274 5.17 14.38 -7.45
C GLU A 274 4.49 13.47 -6.43
N PRO A 275 5.21 12.49 -5.85
CA PRO A 275 4.66 11.63 -4.83
C PRO A 275 4.66 12.33 -3.46
N ASP A 276 3.56 12.16 -2.72
CA ASP A 276 3.40 12.70 -1.36
C ASP A 276 3.71 11.67 -0.27
N GLY A 277 4.03 10.42 -0.66
CA GLY A 277 4.28 9.34 0.30
C GLY A 277 4.93 8.10 -0.33
N ALA A 278 5.00 7.03 0.45
CA ALA A 278 5.69 5.78 0.12
C ALA A 278 7.18 6.00 -0.18
N PHE A 279 7.77 5.22 -1.09
CA PHE A 279 9.16 5.38 -1.55
C PHE A 279 9.29 5.03 -3.04
N TYR A 280 8.31 5.47 -3.82
CA TYR A 280 8.22 5.26 -5.27
C TYR A 280 8.02 6.57 -6.00
N VAL A 281 8.53 6.61 -7.23
CA VAL A 281 8.12 7.57 -8.26
C VAL A 281 7.76 6.81 -9.53
N PHE A 282 6.87 7.39 -10.34
CA PHE A 282 6.31 6.73 -11.52
C PHE A 282 6.39 7.67 -12.73
N PRO A 283 7.61 7.87 -13.29
CA PRO A 283 7.81 8.73 -14.44
C PRO A 283 7.25 8.14 -15.72
N SER A 284 6.78 9.03 -16.61
CA SER A 284 6.36 8.69 -17.97
C SER A 284 7.56 8.47 -18.88
N ILE A 285 7.45 7.46 -19.73
CA ILE A 285 8.39 7.13 -20.80
C ILE A 285 7.73 7.17 -22.18
N GLU A 286 6.49 7.65 -22.27
CA GLU A 286 5.69 7.67 -23.50
C GLU A 286 6.40 8.38 -24.67
N LYS A 287 7.19 9.41 -24.37
CA LYS A 287 7.96 10.16 -25.36
C LYS A 287 8.95 9.32 -26.17
N PHE A 288 9.33 8.13 -25.69
CA PHE A 288 10.29 7.27 -26.39
C PHE A 288 9.61 6.28 -27.35
N GLY A 289 8.28 6.17 -27.36
CA GLY A 289 7.51 5.34 -28.28
C GLY A 289 7.78 3.84 -28.17
N MET A 290 8.34 3.38 -27.05
CA MET A 290 8.60 1.96 -26.76
C MET A 290 7.75 1.47 -25.59
N SER A 291 7.56 0.16 -25.48
CA SER A 291 6.84 -0.41 -24.34
C SER A 291 7.65 -0.28 -23.06
N SER A 292 6.96 -0.26 -21.91
CA SER A 292 7.60 -0.20 -20.60
C SER A 292 8.49 -1.43 -20.32
N ASP A 293 8.10 -2.59 -20.83
CA ASP A 293 8.89 -3.82 -20.78
C ASP A 293 10.19 -3.71 -21.60
N GLU A 294 10.11 -3.19 -22.81
CA GLU A 294 11.28 -2.95 -23.65
C GLU A 294 12.22 -1.94 -23.00
N PHE A 295 11.69 -0.82 -22.50
CA PHE A 295 12.48 0.19 -21.82
C PHE A 295 13.25 -0.40 -20.64
N CYS A 296 12.57 -1.14 -19.74
CA CYS A 296 13.18 -1.75 -18.57
C CYS A 296 14.20 -2.84 -18.93
N THR A 297 13.90 -3.68 -19.93
CA THR A 297 14.80 -4.74 -20.39
C THR A 297 16.08 -4.16 -20.99
N ARG A 298 15.97 -3.13 -21.81
CA ARG A 298 17.12 -2.45 -22.39
C ARG A 298 17.93 -1.70 -21.35
N LEU A 299 17.27 -1.00 -20.41
CA LEU A 299 17.93 -0.27 -19.33
C LEU A 299 18.79 -1.22 -18.47
N ILE A 300 18.26 -2.41 -18.16
CA ILE A 300 19.02 -3.43 -17.41
C ILE A 300 20.21 -3.95 -18.24
N ALA A 301 19.99 -4.27 -19.50
CA ALA A 301 21.01 -4.86 -20.36
C ALA A 301 22.13 -3.85 -20.71
N GLU A 302 21.79 -2.59 -21.00
CA GLU A 302 22.72 -1.58 -21.46
C GLU A 302 23.42 -0.83 -20.31
N LYS A 303 22.74 -0.70 -19.14
CA LYS A 303 23.20 0.16 -18.02
C LYS A 303 23.20 -0.50 -16.66
N GLY A 304 22.65 -1.72 -16.51
CA GLY A 304 22.59 -2.42 -15.24
C GLY A 304 21.67 -1.76 -14.20
N VAL A 305 20.64 -1.06 -14.64
CA VAL A 305 19.64 -0.43 -13.75
C VAL A 305 18.30 -1.14 -13.91
N ALA A 306 17.74 -1.61 -12.79
CA ALA A 306 16.46 -2.27 -12.75
C ALA A 306 15.35 -1.30 -12.32
N LEU A 307 14.39 -1.08 -13.19
CA LEU A 307 13.08 -0.46 -12.89
C LEU A 307 11.99 -1.50 -13.10
N VAL A 308 10.78 -1.20 -12.65
CA VAL A 308 9.63 -2.09 -12.87
C VAL A 308 8.75 -1.47 -13.94
N PRO A 309 8.42 -2.22 -15.02
CA PRO A 309 7.60 -1.71 -16.11
C PRO A 309 6.18 -1.37 -15.65
N GLY A 310 5.60 -0.33 -16.25
CA GLY A 310 4.24 0.13 -15.95
C GLY A 310 3.16 -0.88 -16.33
N SER A 311 3.43 -1.76 -17.29
CA SER A 311 2.57 -2.90 -17.62
C SER A 311 2.22 -3.76 -16.41
N CYS A 312 3.16 -3.96 -15.48
CA CYS A 312 2.92 -4.67 -14.21
C CYS A 312 1.92 -3.98 -13.26
N PHE A 313 1.52 -2.75 -13.56
CA PHE A 313 0.61 -1.94 -12.76
C PHE A 313 -0.64 -1.50 -13.55
N ALA A 314 -0.90 -2.14 -14.69
CA ALA A 314 -1.95 -1.76 -15.65
C ALA A 314 -1.81 -0.29 -16.14
N ALA A 315 -0.55 0.15 -16.38
CA ALA A 315 -0.24 1.53 -16.79
C ALA A 315 0.96 1.56 -17.77
N GLU A 316 0.71 1.12 -19.00
CA GLU A 316 1.72 1.22 -20.07
C GLU A 316 2.16 2.68 -20.28
N GLY A 317 3.42 2.87 -20.74
CA GLY A 317 4.01 4.20 -20.92
C GLY A 317 4.66 4.81 -19.67
N PHE A 318 4.70 4.06 -18.57
CA PHE A 318 5.34 4.47 -17.30
C PHE A 318 6.32 3.43 -16.79
N VAL A 319 7.18 3.81 -15.85
CA VAL A 319 8.06 2.90 -15.13
C VAL A 319 8.12 3.26 -13.66
N ARG A 320 8.19 2.25 -12.75
CA ARG A 320 8.35 2.50 -11.32
C ARG A 320 9.82 2.50 -10.92
N LEU A 321 10.27 3.61 -10.31
CA LEU A 321 11.53 3.72 -9.60
C LEU A 321 11.27 3.70 -8.10
N SER A 322 12.01 2.86 -7.36
CA SER A 322 12.02 2.85 -5.90
C SER A 322 13.27 3.55 -5.38
N TYR A 323 13.11 4.46 -4.41
CA TYR A 323 14.23 5.15 -3.76
C TYR A 323 14.52 4.64 -2.34
N CYS A 324 14.19 3.36 -2.07
CA CYS A 324 14.48 2.71 -0.79
C CYS A 324 15.88 2.06 -0.72
N CYS A 325 16.86 2.60 -1.45
CA CYS A 325 18.27 2.20 -1.43
C CYS A 325 19.16 3.30 -0.82
N SER A 326 20.48 3.05 -0.72
CA SER A 326 21.43 4.09 -0.28
C SER A 326 21.46 5.29 -1.24
N MET A 327 21.91 6.45 -0.77
CA MET A 327 22.09 7.63 -1.65
C MET A 327 23.10 7.37 -2.75
N GLU A 328 24.21 6.68 -2.45
CA GLU A 328 25.22 6.29 -3.42
C GLU A 328 24.63 5.46 -4.58
N ASN A 329 23.85 4.43 -4.26
CA ASN A 329 23.17 3.61 -5.27
C ASN A 329 22.13 4.41 -6.07
N LEU A 330 21.48 5.36 -5.43
CA LEU A 330 20.48 6.21 -6.06
C LEU A 330 21.12 7.19 -7.05
N GLU A 331 22.22 7.81 -6.66
CA GLU A 331 23.02 8.71 -7.50
C GLU A 331 23.56 7.98 -8.73
N GLU A 332 24.20 6.84 -8.51
CA GLU A 332 24.75 6.03 -9.60
C GLU A 332 23.63 5.50 -10.53
N GLY A 333 22.54 5.00 -9.99
CA GLY A 333 21.40 4.52 -10.77
C GLY A 333 20.78 5.62 -11.64
N LEU A 334 20.62 6.83 -11.09
CA LEU A 334 20.07 7.96 -11.83
C LEU A 334 21.07 8.53 -12.89
N ASN A 335 22.38 8.48 -12.62
CA ASN A 335 23.39 8.83 -13.63
C ASN A 335 23.35 7.84 -14.82
N ARG A 336 23.21 6.55 -14.56
CA ARG A 336 23.08 5.52 -15.60
C ARG A 336 21.76 5.67 -16.37
N LEU A 337 20.67 5.99 -15.68
CA LEU A 337 19.38 6.28 -16.31
C LEU A 337 19.49 7.51 -17.24
N ALA A 338 20.16 8.57 -16.79
CA ALA A 338 20.41 9.77 -17.61
C ALA A 338 21.17 9.43 -18.89
N ALA A 339 22.25 8.66 -18.78
CA ALA A 339 23.05 8.22 -19.94
C ALA A 339 22.24 7.31 -20.89
N PHE A 340 21.32 6.50 -20.37
CA PHE A 340 20.42 5.69 -21.18
C PHE A 340 19.43 6.57 -21.95
N VAL A 341 18.73 7.48 -21.26
CA VAL A 341 17.78 8.41 -21.89
C VAL A 341 18.45 9.22 -22.99
N GLN A 342 19.62 9.79 -22.73
CA GLN A 342 20.39 10.53 -23.72
C GLN A 342 20.70 9.68 -24.97
N SER A 343 21.04 8.39 -24.80
CA SER A 343 21.30 7.47 -25.91
C SER A 343 20.06 7.17 -26.75
N LEU A 344 18.85 7.22 -26.14
CA LEU A 344 17.59 7.04 -26.87
C LEU A 344 17.27 8.28 -27.72
N GLU A 345 17.44 9.47 -27.16
CA GLU A 345 17.19 10.74 -27.87
C GLU A 345 18.11 10.92 -29.08
N GLN A 346 19.39 10.50 -28.98
CA GLN A 346 20.33 10.54 -30.11
C GLN A 346 20.00 9.57 -31.26
N ARG A 347 19.29 8.49 -30.98
CA ARG A 347 18.89 7.50 -32.01
C ARG A 347 17.57 7.87 -32.73
N SER A 348 16.85 8.84 -32.19
CA SER A 348 15.57 9.32 -32.73
C SER A 348 15.75 10.51 -33.70
N VAL A 349 16.99 11.01 -33.86
CA VAL A 349 17.44 12.02 -34.83
C VAL A 349 18.15 11.32 -35.99
#